data_a0c9f3061a5890ce0e121b84c08fb250
#
_entry.id   a0c9f3061a5890ce0e121b84c08fb250
#
_cell.length_a   1.000
_cell.length_b   1.000
_cell.length_c   1.000
_cell.angle_alpha   90.00
_cell.angle_beta   90.00
_cell.angle_gamma   90.00
#
_symmetry.space_group_name_H-M   'P 1'
#
loop_
_entity.id
_entity.type
_entity.pdbx_description
1 polymer ?
#
loop_
_entity_poly.entity_id
_entity_poly.type
_entity_poly.pdbx_seq_one_letter_code
_entity_poly.pdbx_strand_id
1 'polypeptide(L)'
;SLLQPHAQTVNDLPIRMYGVVPVFVTNSQTVLQPQIQMPEVLRPETNFNVTVSEKSGKPMTYTLAIVDDGLLDLTNFKTPDPWNDFYSREALGIRTWDMYDNVLGASSGSYSSLFSTGGDATLKPADAKANRFKPVVKFIGPFYLGKGKSQTHTLKLPMYVGSVRAMVVAGQDGAYGNAEKTAFVRTPLMMLSTLPRVLSIQEEITVPVNIFAMENQVKNVTVSLQVSGGGVQIVGANQQSLKFTQPGDQLVFFTLKTGSKTGKATIHL
;
A
#
# COMPACT_ATOMS: atom_id res chain seq x y z
N SER A 1 27.32 -37.56 -21.61
CA SER A 1 26.35 -38.62 -21.27
C SER A 1 26.77 -39.31 -20.00
N LEU A 2 25.87 -39.51 -19.09
CA LEU A 2 26.09 -40.33 -17.90
C LEU A 2 25.51 -41.73 -18.17
N LEU A 3 26.29 -42.77 -17.93
CA LEU A 3 25.79 -44.13 -17.94
C LEU A 3 25.17 -44.44 -16.58
N GLN A 4 23.96 -44.95 -16.56
CA GLN A 4 23.33 -45.38 -15.33
C GLN A 4 23.99 -46.66 -14.84
N PRO A 5 24.40 -46.82 -13.57
CA PRO A 5 24.92 -48.08 -13.05
C PRO A 5 23.82 -49.17 -13.10
N HIS A 6 24.23 -50.36 -13.43
CA HIS A 6 23.42 -51.54 -13.58
C HIS A 6 22.73 -51.92 -12.27
N ALA A 7 21.50 -51.50 -12.07
CA ALA A 7 20.77 -51.80 -10.85
C ALA A 7 19.51 -52.63 -11.02
N GLN A 8 18.93 -52.69 -12.20
CA GLN A 8 17.73 -53.52 -12.51
C GLN A 8 17.57 -53.73 -14.01
N THR A 9 16.89 -54.80 -14.39
CA THR A 9 16.72 -55.40 -15.71
C THR A 9 16.07 -54.55 -16.80
N VAL A 10 15.81 -53.29 -16.59
CA VAL A 10 15.02 -52.47 -17.53
C VAL A 10 15.74 -51.20 -18.03
N ASN A 11 16.93 -50.87 -17.57
CA ASN A 11 17.55 -49.56 -17.84
C ASN A 11 19.02 -49.59 -18.20
N ASP A 12 19.42 -50.38 -19.16
CA ASP A 12 20.80 -50.37 -19.73
C ASP A 12 21.00 -49.23 -20.74
N LEU A 13 20.04 -48.32 -20.88
CA LEU A 13 20.17 -47.22 -21.80
C LEU A 13 20.95 -46.06 -21.18
N PRO A 14 21.89 -45.45 -21.90
CA PRO A 14 22.60 -44.27 -21.44
C PRO A 14 21.60 -43.13 -21.22
N ILE A 15 21.62 -42.57 -20.01
CA ILE A 15 20.78 -41.40 -19.65
C ILE A 15 21.52 -40.13 -20.02
N ARG A 16 20.82 -39.27 -20.72
CA ARG A 16 21.29 -37.93 -20.97
C ARG A 16 20.71 -36.98 -19.94
N MET A 17 21.57 -36.27 -19.26
CA MET A 17 21.18 -35.16 -18.38
C MET A 17 21.45 -33.83 -19.09
N TYR A 18 20.43 -33.01 -19.14
CA TYR A 18 20.50 -31.68 -19.73
C TYR A 18 20.00 -30.66 -18.68
N GLY A 19 20.72 -29.56 -18.55
CA GLY A 19 20.37 -28.49 -17.64
C GLY A 19 20.71 -27.12 -18.23
N VAL A 20 19.89 -26.14 -17.95
CA VAL A 20 20.13 -24.74 -18.28
C VAL A 20 20.23 -23.94 -16.99
N VAL A 21 21.36 -23.27 -16.80
CA VAL A 21 21.60 -22.42 -15.65
C VAL A 21 21.60 -20.96 -16.12
N PRO A 22 20.72 -20.08 -15.56
CA PRO A 22 20.77 -18.68 -15.89
C PRO A 22 22.00 -18.01 -15.27
N VAL A 23 22.72 -17.24 -16.06
CA VAL A 23 23.82 -16.39 -15.60
C VAL A 23 23.31 -14.94 -15.62
N PHE A 24 23.40 -14.27 -14.47
CA PHE A 24 22.98 -12.89 -14.34
C PHE A 24 24.18 -11.96 -14.52
N VAL A 25 24.08 -11.05 -15.49
CA VAL A 25 25.05 -9.97 -15.70
C VAL A 25 24.30 -8.66 -15.51
N THR A 26 24.63 -7.94 -14.45
CA THR A 26 24.03 -6.64 -14.16
C THR A 26 25.03 -5.52 -14.44
N ASN A 27 24.65 -4.57 -15.30
CA ASN A 27 25.43 -3.36 -15.49
C ASN A 27 24.99 -2.31 -14.46
N SER A 28 25.88 -1.98 -13.53
CA SER A 28 25.60 -0.96 -12.49
C SER A 28 25.25 0.42 -13.04
N GLN A 29 25.61 0.71 -14.28
CA GLN A 29 25.28 1.98 -14.94
C GLN A 29 23.77 2.08 -15.24
N THR A 30 23.09 0.96 -15.44
CA THR A 30 21.65 0.94 -15.74
C THR A 30 20.76 1.00 -14.50
N VAL A 31 21.36 0.95 -13.30
CA VAL A 31 20.61 0.95 -12.04
C VAL A 31 20.68 2.32 -11.37
N LEU A 32 19.52 2.90 -11.06
CA LEU A 32 19.33 4.01 -10.15
C LEU A 32 18.89 3.47 -8.78
N GLN A 33 19.33 4.12 -7.71
CA GLN A 33 18.94 3.80 -6.35
C GLN A 33 18.33 5.01 -5.65
N PRO A 34 17.08 5.39 -6.01
CA PRO A 34 16.39 6.47 -5.34
C PRO A 34 16.26 6.18 -3.84
N GLN A 35 16.33 7.21 -3.03
CA GLN A 35 16.11 7.15 -1.58
C GLN A 35 15.05 8.15 -1.19
N ILE A 36 14.16 7.74 -0.28
CA ILE A 36 13.11 8.57 0.28
C ILE A 36 13.38 8.76 1.76
N GLN A 37 13.51 10.01 2.16
CA GLN A 37 13.56 10.39 3.57
C GLN A 37 12.30 11.16 3.94
N MET A 38 11.54 10.60 4.88
CA MET A 38 10.34 11.21 5.45
C MET A 38 10.12 10.70 6.88
N PRO A 39 9.36 11.43 7.73
CA PRO A 39 9.00 10.96 9.07
C PRO A 39 8.22 9.64 9.02
N GLU A 40 8.42 8.78 10.02
CA GLU A 40 7.69 7.51 10.15
C GLU A 40 6.25 7.71 10.63
N VAL A 41 6.01 8.81 11.35
CA VAL A 41 4.69 9.19 11.83
C VAL A 41 4.38 10.60 11.35
N LEU A 42 3.25 10.72 10.69
CA LEU A 42 2.70 11.97 10.15
C LEU A 42 1.43 12.33 10.92
N ARG A 43 1.09 13.62 10.92
CA ARG A 43 -0.16 14.12 11.49
C ARG A 43 -1.14 14.52 10.39
N PRO A 44 -2.45 14.22 10.53
CA PRO A 44 -3.47 14.74 9.65
C PRO A 44 -3.43 16.28 9.59
N GLU A 45 -3.88 16.85 8.47
CA GLU A 45 -4.02 18.30 8.23
C GLU A 45 -2.73 19.12 8.39
N THR A 46 -1.57 18.48 8.54
CA THR A 46 -0.28 19.15 8.66
C THR A 46 0.58 19.01 7.41
N ASN A 47 1.52 19.92 7.26
CA ASN A 47 2.56 19.82 6.26
C ASN A 47 3.65 18.85 6.73
N PHE A 48 4.19 18.08 5.79
CA PHE A 48 5.33 17.21 6.03
C PHE A 48 6.29 17.27 4.83
N ASN A 49 7.54 16.94 5.07
CA ASN A 49 8.58 16.98 4.07
C ASN A 49 8.95 15.57 3.62
N VAL A 50 9.08 15.42 2.31
CA VAL A 50 9.63 14.23 1.67
C VAL A 50 10.87 14.65 0.91
N THR A 51 12.02 14.13 1.29
CA THR A 51 13.29 14.41 0.62
C THR A 51 13.66 13.21 -0.25
N VAL A 52 13.93 13.48 -1.52
CA VAL A 52 14.36 12.48 -2.50
C VAL A 52 15.81 12.73 -2.85
N SER A 53 16.61 11.67 -2.86
CA SER A 53 18.01 11.67 -3.27
C SER A 53 18.32 10.39 -4.04
N GLU A 54 19.50 10.33 -4.66
CA GLU A 54 20.01 9.11 -5.31
C GLU A 54 21.29 8.68 -4.58
N LYS A 55 21.35 7.39 -4.18
CA LYS A 55 22.37 6.83 -3.29
C LYS A 55 23.80 6.94 -3.85
N SER A 56 23.98 6.71 -5.13
CA SER A 56 25.28 6.78 -5.81
C SER A 56 25.60 8.18 -6.35
N GLY A 57 24.68 9.13 -6.17
CA GLY A 57 24.82 10.50 -6.64
C GLY A 57 24.61 10.67 -8.15
N LYS A 58 24.02 9.69 -8.85
CA LYS A 58 23.67 9.84 -10.26
C LYS A 58 22.54 10.87 -10.45
N PRO A 59 22.53 11.61 -11.57
CA PRO A 59 21.36 12.41 -11.91
C PRO A 59 20.18 11.51 -12.23
N MET A 60 18.95 11.97 -11.97
CA MET A 60 17.74 11.24 -12.32
C MET A 60 16.56 12.16 -12.55
N THR A 61 15.65 11.75 -13.41
CA THR A 61 14.31 12.31 -13.50
C THR A 61 13.35 11.38 -12.78
N TYR A 62 12.50 11.90 -11.91
CA TYR A 62 11.64 11.07 -11.07
C TYR A 62 10.24 11.66 -10.90
N THR A 63 9.31 10.80 -10.54
CA THR A 63 7.98 11.14 -10.06
C THR A 63 7.82 10.70 -8.61
N LEU A 64 7.01 11.42 -7.86
CA LEU A 64 6.70 11.11 -6.46
C LEU A 64 5.19 10.95 -6.30
N ALA A 65 4.76 9.80 -5.79
CA ALA A 65 3.38 9.53 -5.43
C ALA A 65 3.27 9.31 -3.92
N ILE A 66 2.21 9.86 -3.31
CA ILE A 66 1.83 9.57 -1.92
C ILE A 66 0.42 9.01 -1.97
N VAL A 67 0.28 7.75 -1.61
CA VAL A 67 -0.99 7.02 -1.75
C VAL A 67 -1.34 6.32 -0.45
N ASP A 68 -2.64 6.25 -0.16
CA ASP A 68 -3.20 5.43 0.92
C ASP A 68 -2.74 3.97 0.75
N ASP A 69 -2.02 3.46 1.75
CA ASP A 69 -1.45 2.12 1.74
C ASP A 69 -2.56 1.05 1.73
N GLY A 70 -3.65 1.28 2.46
CA GLY A 70 -4.81 0.39 2.42
C GLY A 70 -5.49 0.30 1.05
N LEU A 71 -5.47 1.40 0.26
CA LEU A 71 -5.96 1.39 -1.12
C LEU A 71 -5.02 0.57 -2.02
N LEU A 72 -3.71 0.68 -1.83
CA LEU A 72 -2.72 -0.09 -2.58
C LEU A 72 -2.83 -1.58 -2.27
N ASP A 73 -3.02 -1.95 -1.00
CA ASP A 73 -3.19 -3.33 -0.58
C ASP A 73 -4.50 -3.94 -1.14
N LEU A 74 -5.59 -3.16 -1.13
CA LEU A 74 -6.87 -3.59 -1.69
C LEU A 74 -6.79 -3.85 -3.20
N THR A 75 -6.01 -3.04 -3.92
CA THR A 75 -5.81 -3.17 -5.38
C THR A 75 -4.64 -4.08 -5.74
N ASN A 76 -3.91 -4.59 -4.75
CA ASN A 76 -2.66 -5.34 -4.91
C ASN A 76 -1.64 -4.59 -5.78
N PHE A 77 -1.66 -3.25 -5.70
CA PHE A 77 -0.77 -2.40 -6.47
C PHE A 77 0.62 -2.35 -5.84
N LYS A 78 1.64 -2.65 -6.63
CA LYS A 78 3.05 -2.56 -6.24
C LYS A 78 3.68 -1.32 -6.84
N THR A 79 4.69 -0.77 -6.17
CA THR A 79 5.50 0.31 -6.73
C THR A 79 6.10 -0.16 -8.06
N PRO A 80 5.87 0.57 -9.17
CA PRO A 80 6.41 0.19 -10.47
C PRO A 80 7.94 0.05 -10.44
N ASP A 81 8.45 -1.01 -11.06
CA ASP A 81 9.88 -1.28 -11.16
C ASP A 81 10.35 -1.21 -12.62
N PRO A 82 10.64 -0.01 -13.12
CA PRO A 82 10.99 0.19 -14.51
C PRO A 82 12.30 -0.53 -14.90
N TRP A 83 13.19 -0.77 -13.94
CA TRP A 83 14.42 -1.50 -14.26
C TRP A 83 14.11 -2.96 -14.63
N ASN A 84 13.29 -3.64 -13.84
CA ASN A 84 12.86 -5.00 -14.13
C ASN A 84 12.01 -5.10 -15.40
N ASP A 85 11.21 -4.06 -15.71
CA ASP A 85 10.38 -4.05 -16.91
C ASP A 85 11.23 -3.88 -18.18
N PHE A 86 12.18 -2.93 -18.20
CA PHE A 86 13.03 -2.65 -19.35
C PHE A 86 14.19 -3.62 -19.52
N TYR A 87 14.70 -4.19 -18.44
CA TYR A 87 15.79 -5.15 -18.42
C TYR A 87 15.34 -6.57 -18.02
N SER A 88 14.06 -6.86 -18.21
CA SER A 88 13.52 -8.20 -18.03
C SER A 88 14.22 -9.19 -18.96
N ARG A 89 14.31 -10.42 -18.49
CA ARG A 89 14.87 -11.47 -19.32
C ARG A 89 13.92 -11.82 -20.45
N GLU A 90 14.45 -11.87 -21.64
CA GLU A 90 13.73 -12.44 -22.78
C GLU A 90 13.74 -13.98 -22.68
N ALA A 91 12.71 -14.58 -23.27
CA ALA A 91 12.66 -16.03 -23.36
C ALA A 91 13.84 -16.54 -24.21
N LEU A 92 14.45 -17.65 -23.78
CA LEU A 92 15.47 -18.29 -24.57
C LEU A 92 14.85 -18.77 -25.89
N GLY A 93 15.01 -17.99 -26.97
CA GLY A 93 14.46 -18.26 -28.29
C GLY A 93 15.09 -19.46 -29.02
N ILE A 94 15.92 -20.23 -28.31
CA ILE A 94 16.66 -21.37 -28.87
C ILE A 94 15.94 -22.67 -28.49
N ARG A 95 15.59 -23.47 -29.49
CA ARG A 95 15.22 -24.89 -29.29
C ARG A 95 16.48 -25.72 -29.45
N THR A 96 16.88 -26.41 -28.39
CA THR A 96 17.94 -27.38 -28.47
C THR A 96 17.40 -28.68 -29.05
N TRP A 97 18.05 -29.18 -30.10
CA TRP A 97 17.71 -30.44 -30.72
C TRP A 97 19.01 -31.22 -30.95
N ASP A 98 18.99 -32.51 -30.76
CA ASP A 98 20.12 -33.39 -31.10
C ASP A 98 19.63 -34.72 -31.67
N MET A 99 20.55 -35.44 -32.22
CA MET A 99 20.28 -36.73 -32.86
C MET A 99 20.59 -37.91 -31.91
N TYR A 100 20.73 -37.72 -30.62
CA TYR A 100 21.13 -38.73 -29.68
C TYR A 100 20.21 -39.96 -29.71
N ASP A 101 18.89 -39.71 -29.71
CA ASP A 101 17.88 -40.77 -29.76
C ASP A 101 17.89 -41.54 -31.09
N ASN A 102 18.27 -40.87 -32.17
CA ASN A 102 18.38 -41.50 -33.49
C ASN A 102 19.65 -42.36 -33.60
N VAL A 103 20.72 -41.98 -32.90
CA VAL A 103 22.00 -42.73 -32.92
C VAL A 103 21.92 -43.99 -32.08
N LEU A 104 21.16 -43.99 -31.01
CA LEU A 104 21.03 -45.09 -30.08
C LEU A 104 19.88 -46.05 -30.39
N GLY A 105 19.09 -45.78 -31.43
CA GLY A 105 18.00 -46.67 -31.85
C GLY A 105 16.95 -46.89 -30.77
N ALA A 106 16.68 -45.82 -29.97
CA ALA A 106 15.69 -45.91 -28.92
C ALA A 106 14.31 -46.17 -29.49
N SER A 107 13.72 -47.29 -29.14
CA SER A 107 12.34 -47.61 -29.44
C SER A 107 11.42 -46.55 -28.86
N SER A 108 10.58 -45.99 -29.73
CA SER A 108 9.61 -44.94 -29.46
C SER A 108 8.64 -45.26 -28.35
N GLY A 109 8.91 -44.76 -27.15
CA GLY A 109 7.92 -44.63 -26.10
C GLY A 109 7.39 -43.19 -26.11
N SER A 110 6.17 -43.03 -26.52
CA SER A 110 5.44 -41.78 -26.51
C SER A 110 5.23 -41.30 -25.05
N TYR A 111 6.01 -40.36 -24.62
CA TYR A 111 5.74 -39.65 -23.34
C TYR A 111 4.92 -38.42 -23.62
N SER A 112 3.61 -38.51 -23.35
CA SER A 112 2.75 -37.36 -23.24
C SER A 112 3.15 -36.58 -21.98
N SER A 113 3.75 -35.39 -22.17
CA SER A 113 4.03 -34.48 -21.09
C SER A 113 2.72 -33.94 -20.52
N LEU A 114 2.36 -34.37 -19.34
CA LEU A 114 1.32 -33.76 -18.51
C LEU A 114 1.82 -32.41 -18.00
N PHE A 115 1.53 -31.35 -18.75
CA PHE A 115 1.58 -30.01 -18.18
C PHE A 115 0.32 -29.80 -17.33
N SER A 116 0.47 -29.95 -16.03
CA SER A 116 -0.50 -29.50 -15.06
C SER A 116 -0.49 -27.97 -15.03
N THR A 117 -1.49 -27.36 -15.61
CA THR A 117 -1.77 -25.93 -15.45
C THR A 117 -2.17 -25.70 -14.01
N GLY A 118 -1.35 -24.93 -13.27
CA GLY A 118 -1.61 -24.58 -11.88
C GLY A 118 -2.91 -23.79 -11.76
N GLY A 119 -3.74 -24.24 -10.81
CA GLY A 119 -5.04 -23.69 -10.57
C GLY A 119 -5.03 -22.27 -10.04
N ASP A 120 -6.07 -21.57 -10.41
CA ASP A 120 -6.51 -20.28 -9.90
C ASP A 120 -6.46 -20.24 -8.36
N ALA A 121 -5.63 -19.36 -7.84
CA ALA A 121 -5.73 -18.94 -6.45
C ALA A 121 -6.95 -18.02 -6.33
N THR A 122 -8.07 -18.54 -5.87
CA THR A 122 -9.23 -17.75 -5.49
C THR A 122 -8.83 -16.78 -4.38
N LEU A 123 -8.75 -15.49 -4.72
CA LEU A 123 -8.60 -14.40 -3.78
C LEU A 123 -9.82 -14.40 -2.84
N LYS A 124 -9.61 -14.73 -1.58
CA LYS A 124 -10.62 -14.51 -0.54
C LYS A 124 -10.84 -13.00 -0.44
N PRO A 125 -12.09 -12.50 -0.46
CA PRO A 125 -12.37 -11.10 -0.18
C PRO A 125 -11.87 -10.83 1.25
N ALA A 126 -10.91 -9.94 1.39
CA ALA A 126 -10.58 -9.39 2.69
C ALA A 126 -11.79 -8.57 3.16
N ASP A 127 -12.25 -8.80 4.40
CA ASP A 127 -13.23 -7.94 5.05
C ASP A 127 -12.67 -6.52 5.14
N ALA A 128 -12.90 -5.76 4.08
CA ALA A 128 -12.53 -4.36 4.02
C ALA A 128 -13.47 -3.61 4.96
N LYS A 129 -13.01 -3.33 6.17
CA LYS A 129 -13.62 -2.30 7.02
C LYS A 129 -13.65 -1.03 6.18
N ALA A 130 -14.85 -0.58 5.81
CA ALA A 130 -15.05 0.58 4.97
C ALA A 130 -14.28 1.76 5.56
N ASN A 131 -13.25 2.21 4.86
CA ASN A 131 -12.45 3.35 5.28
C ASN A 131 -13.35 4.58 5.18
N ARG A 132 -13.67 5.21 6.32
CA ARG A 132 -14.60 6.36 6.41
C ARG A 132 -13.98 7.67 5.93
N PHE A 133 -12.68 7.68 5.70
CA PHE A 133 -11.94 8.83 5.18
C PHE A 133 -11.72 8.70 3.68
N LYS A 134 -11.67 9.84 2.99
CA LYS A 134 -11.29 9.84 1.58
C LYS A 134 -9.84 9.35 1.46
N PRO A 135 -9.55 8.41 0.56
CA PRO A 135 -8.18 7.93 0.38
C PRO A 135 -7.26 9.08 -0.06
N VAL A 136 -6.04 9.05 0.44
CA VAL A 136 -5.00 9.99 0.01
C VAL A 136 -4.42 9.47 -1.29
N VAL A 137 -4.50 10.28 -2.34
CA VAL A 137 -3.83 10.02 -3.61
C VAL A 137 -3.25 11.35 -4.10
N LYS A 138 -1.93 11.44 -4.13
CA LYS A 138 -1.22 12.63 -4.61
C LYS A 138 -0.06 12.20 -5.48
N PHE A 139 -0.01 12.72 -6.70
CA PHE A 139 1.03 12.46 -7.67
C PHE A 139 1.64 13.78 -8.11
N ILE A 140 2.96 13.88 -8.09
CA ILE A 140 3.70 15.08 -8.47
C ILE A 140 4.93 14.72 -9.30
N GLY A 141 5.33 15.64 -10.16
CA GLY A 141 6.47 15.50 -11.05
C GLY A 141 6.06 15.51 -12.52
N PRO A 142 6.98 15.20 -13.45
CA PRO A 142 8.36 14.77 -13.20
C PRO A 142 9.28 15.92 -12.70
N PHE A 143 10.29 15.54 -11.92
CA PHE A 143 11.32 16.44 -11.42
C PHE A 143 12.71 15.94 -11.85
N TYR A 144 13.60 16.87 -12.22
CA TYR A 144 14.98 16.54 -12.48
C TYR A 144 15.85 16.77 -11.24
N LEU A 145 16.63 15.78 -10.88
CA LEU A 145 17.60 15.83 -9.79
C LEU A 145 19.02 15.78 -10.37
N GLY A 146 19.78 16.84 -10.19
CA GLY A 146 21.18 16.91 -10.63
C GLY A 146 22.08 16.00 -9.81
N LYS A 147 23.27 15.71 -10.36
CA LYS A 147 24.29 14.84 -9.73
C LYS A 147 24.59 15.25 -8.28
N GLY A 148 24.50 14.31 -7.35
CA GLY A 148 24.80 14.50 -5.93
C GLY A 148 23.86 15.45 -5.19
N LYS A 149 22.70 15.77 -5.77
CA LYS A 149 21.71 16.65 -5.15
C LYS A 149 20.62 15.85 -4.44
N SER A 150 19.90 16.54 -3.57
CA SER A 150 18.62 16.09 -2.99
C SER A 150 17.57 17.16 -3.19
N GLN A 151 16.31 16.76 -3.25
CA GLN A 151 15.19 17.69 -3.40
C GLN A 151 14.13 17.39 -2.35
N THR A 152 13.68 18.42 -1.65
CA THR A 152 12.64 18.31 -0.63
C THR A 152 11.32 18.84 -1.17
N HIS A 153 10.26 18.04 -1.02
CA HIS A 153 8.89 18.39 -1.34
C HIS A 153 8.10 18.56 -0.05
N THR A 154 7.50 19.73 0.12
CA THR A 154 6.57 19.99 1.23
C THR A 154 5.16 19.68 0.77
N LEU A 155 4.53 18.72 1.40
CA LEU A 155 3.19 18.22 1.07
C LEU A 155 2.25 18.39 2.26
N LYS A 156 0.98 18.66 1.98
CA LYS A 156 -0.06 18.72 3.01
C LYS A 156 -0.90 17.45 2.96
N LEU A 157 -1.07 16.80 4.10
CA LEU A 157 -2.04 15.71 4.25
C LEU A 157 -3.45 16.29 4.44
N PRO A 158 -4.49 15.68 3.87
CA PRO A 158 -5.88 15.95 4.26
C PRO A 158 -6.18 15.36 5.64
N MET A 159 -7.43 15.50 6.08
CA MET A 159 -7.94 14.73 7.23
C MET A 159 -7.99 13.24 6.84
N TYR A 160 -7.00 12.51 7.29
CA TYR A 160 -6.80 11.08 6.99
C TYR A 160 -6.14 10.40 8.18
N VAL A 161 -6.50 9.16 8.40
CA VAL A 161 -5.90 8.29 9.42
C VAL A 161 -5.68 6.91 8.82
N GLY A 162 -4.49 6.38 9.01
CA GLY A 162 -4.07 5.11 8.42
C GLY A 162 -2.58 5.08 8.15
N SER A 163 -2.18 4.54 7.03
CA SER A 163 -0.81 4.57 6.52
C SER A 163 -0.77 5.09 5.09
N VAL A 164 0.28 5.83 4.76
CA VAL A 164 0.53 6.31 3.40
C VAL A 164 1.85 5.77 2.91
N ARG A 165 1.90 5.36 1.64
CA ARG A 165 3.10 4.92 0.96
C ARG A 165 3.58 6.02 0.02
N ALA A 166 4.81 6.47 0.23
CA ALA A 166 5.53 7.31 -0.71
C ALA A 166 6.24 6.40 -1.71
N MET A 167 6.04 6.65 -3.00
CA MET A 167 6.64 5.88 -4.08
C MET A 167 7.38 6.83 -5.02
N VAL A 168 8.62 6.50 -5.33
CA VAL A 168 9.45 7.19 -6.32
C VAL A 168 9.75 6.23 -7.45
N VAL A 169 9.50 6.68 -8.67
CA VAL A 169 9.91 5.99 -9.91
C VAL A 169 10.84 6.93 -10.66
N ALA A 170 12.02 6.44 -11.01
CA ALA A 170 13.08 7.26 -11.59
C ALA A 170 13.67 6.63 -12.85
N GLY A 171 14.07 7.51 -13.78
CA GLY A 171 14.77 7.13 -15.00
C GLY A 171 15.69 8.24 -15.48
N GLN A 172 16.85 7.87 -16.05
CA GLN A 172 17.79 8.79 -16.71
C GLN A 172 18.76 8.01 -17.59
N ASP A 173 18.81 8.37 -18.88
CA ASP A 173 19.81 7.87 -19.85
C ASP A 173 19.94 6.32 -19.85
N GLY A 174 18.80 5.60 -19.87
CA GLY A 174 18.77 4.14 -19.82
C GLY A 174 19.03 3.53 -18.45
N ALA A 175 19.19 4.32 -17.40
CA ALA A 175 19.21 3.86 -16.04
C ALA A 175 17.83 4.07 -15.39
N TYR A 176 17.37 3.07 -14.61
CA TYR A 176 16.06 3.09 -13.98
C TYR A 176 16.14 2.60 -12.54
N GLY A 177 15.15 2.97 -11.76
CA GLY A 177 15.03 2.51 -10.39
C GLY A 177 13.76 3.02 -9.72
N ASN A 178 13.47 2.46 -8.57
CA ASN A 178 12.34 2.84 -7.75
C ASN A 178 12.70 2.83 -6.26
N ALA A 179 11.87 3.46 -5.47
CA ALA A 179 11.93 3.36 -4.01
C ALA A 179 10.53 3.56 -3.44
N GLU A 180 10.28 2.95 -2.29
CA GLU A 180 9.08 3.18 -1.52
C GLU A 180 9.37 3.34 -0.04
N LYS A 181 8.53 4.07 0.65
CA LYS A 181 8.56 4.21 2.11
C LYS A 181 7.17 4.44 2.65
N THR A 182 6.77 3.68 3.66
CA THR A 182 5.48 3.83 4.33
C THR A 182 5.63 4.67 5.60
N ALA A 183 4.62 5.49 5.90
CA ALA A 183 4.50 6.25 7.14
C ALA A 183 3.08 6.14 7.69
N PHE A 184 2.98 6.07 9.01
CA PHE A 184 1.69 6.07 9.70
C PHE A 184 1.16 7.49 9.84
N VAL A 185 -0.14 7.67 9.57
CA VAL A 185 -0.84 8.95 9.78
C VAL A 185 -1.76 8.80 10.97
N ARG A 186 -1.38 9.38 12.09
CA ARG A 186 -2.12 9.29 13.36
C ARG A 186 -1.89 10.51 14.24
N THR A 187 -2.83 10.71 15.18
CA THR A 187 -2.68 11.67 16.28
C THR A 187 -2.76 10.92 17.61
N PRO A 188 -2.20 11.48 18.70
CA PRO A 188 -2.32 10.87 20.03
C PRO A 188 -3.77 10.64 20.49
N LEU A 189 -4.67 11.56 20.08
CA LEU A 189 -6.10 11.52 20.32
C LEU A 189 -6.86 11.66 19.03
N MET A 190 -7.83 10.80 18.80
CA MET A 190 -8.71 10.84 17.62
C MET A 190 -10.15 10.71 18.05
N MET A 191 -11.03 11.30 17.25
CA MET A 191 -12.46 11.24 17.47
C MET A 191 -13.17 10.90 16.16
N LEU A 192 -14.15 10.02 16.24
CA LEU A 192 -14.97 9.62 15.12
C LEU A 192 -16.44 9.63 15.53
N SER A 193 -17.26 10.39 14.83
CA SER A 193 -18.72 10.39 15.00
C SER A 193 -19.42 10.17 13.68
N THR A 194 -20.63 9.64 13.76
CA THR A 194 -21.49 9.42 12.60
C THR A 194 -22.81 10.14 12.83
N LEU A 195 -23.17 11.01 11.89
CA LEU A 195 -24.40 11.78 11.90
C LEU A 195 -25.15 11.57 10.60
N PRO A 196 -26.48 11.39 10.61
CA PRO A 196 -27.30 11.44 9.41
C PRO A 196 -27.21 12.84 8.78
N ARG A 197 -27.28 12.90 7.46
CA ARG A 197 -27.25 14.17 6.72
C ARG A 197 -28.58 14.94 6.80
N VAL A 198 -29.65 14.22 7.05
CA VAL A 198 -31.00 14.76 7.12
C VAL A 198 -31.71 14.10 8.30
N LEU A 199 -32.46 14.90 9.04
CA LEU A 199 -33.30 14.48 10.15
C LEU A 199 -34.73 14.96 9.91
N SER A 200 -35.69 14.16 10.36
CA SER A 200 -37.09 14.55 10.35
C SER A 200 -37.40 15.60 11.43
N ILE A 201 -38.49 16.29 11.31
CA ILE A 201 -39.01 17.21 12.36
C ILE A 201 -39.43 16.38 13.58
N GLN A 202 -39.21 16.92 14.78
CA GLN A 202 -39.51 16.26 16.07
C GLN A 202 -38.88 14.89 16.25
N GLU A 203 -37.79 14.61 15.56
CA GLU A 203 -37.00 13.39 15.65
C GLU A 203 -35.97 13.52 16.79
N GLU A 204 -35.77 12.41 17.50
CA GLU A 204 -34.75 12.31 18.51
C GLU A 204 -33.73 11.22 18.07
N ILE A 205 -32.46 11.59 18.04
CA ILE A 205 -31.38 10.68 17.64
C ILE A 205 -30.31 10.63 18.69
N THR A 206 -29.68 9.47 18.80
CA THR A 206 -28.47 9.26 19.57
C THR A 206 -27.24 9.29 18.66
N VAL A 207 -26.33 10.22 18.95
CA VAL A 207 -25.07 10.41 18.23
C VAL A 207 -23.97 9.65 18.93
N PRO A 208 -23.46 8.55 18.36
CA PRO A 208 -22.30 7.85 18.87
C PRO A 208 -21.03 8.62 18.51
N VAL A 209 -20.15 8.81 19.50
CA VAL A 209 -18.84 9.44 19.32
C VAL A 209 -17.79 8.46 19.90
N ASN A 210 -16.98 7.92 19.02
CA ASN A 210 -15.87 7.04 19.42
C ASN A 210 -14.59 7.85 19.58
N ILE A 211 -13.94 7.73 20.72
CA ILE A 211 -12.72 8.42 21.11
C ILE A 211 -11.59 7.41 21.19
N PHE A 212 -10.53 7.62 20.43
CA PHE A 212 -9.36 6.77 20.39
C PHE A 212 -8.16 7.47 21.04
N ALA A 213 -7.70 6.94 22.16
CA ALA A 213 -6.42 7.30 22.75
C ALA A 213 -5.34 6.39 22.17
N MET A 214 -4.47 6.94 21.30
CA MET A 214 -3.45 6.16 20.58
C MET A 214 -2.13 6.09 21.34
N GLU A 215 -1.93 6.93 22.35
CA GLU A 215 -0.70 7.03 23.12
C GLU A 215 -0.96 7.06 24.63
N ASN A 216 -0.01 6.54 25.40
CA ASN A 216 -0.10 6.47 26.87
C ASN A 216 -0.20 7.83 27.57
N GLN A 217 0.18 8.90 26.91
CA GLN A 217 0.10 10.26 27.46
C GLN A 217 -1.33 10.80 27.51
N VAL A 218 -2.26 10.23 26.74
CA VAL A 218 -3.69 10.61 26.76
C VAL A 218 -4.35 9.95 27.95
N LYS A 219 -4.64 10.71 29.01
CA LYS A 219 -5.23 10.19 30.25
C LYS A 219 -6.66 10.65 30.49
N ASN A 220 -6.90 11.94 30.40
CA ASN A 220 -8.21 12.55 30.62
C ASN A 220 -8.65 13.26 29.36
N VAL A 221 -9.84 12.94 28.88
CA VAL A 221 -10.41 13.53 27.65
C VAL A 221 -11.81 14.02 28.01
N THR A 222 -12.09 15.27 27.65
CA THR A 222 -13.45 15.82 27.74
C THR A 222 -13.97 16.03 26.34
N VAL A 223 -15.09 15.41 26.03
CA VAL A 223 -15.80 15.57 24.75
C VAL A 223 -16.95 16.52 24.96
N SER A 224 -17.02 17.57 24.16
CA SER A 224 -18.11 18.54 24.18
C SER A 224 -18.81 18.60 22.83
N LEU A 225 -20.13 18.67 22.88
CA LEU A 225 -20.97 18.81 21.69
C LEU A 225 -21.62 20.19 21.70
N GLN A 226 -21.54 20.89 20.58
CA GLN A 226 -22.17 22.19 20.37
C GLN A 226 -23.04 22.15 19.10
N VAL A 227 -24.18 22.76 19.17
CA VAL A 227 -25.13 22.86 18.05
C VAL A 227 -25.44 24.31 17.75
N SER A 228 -25.39 24.67 16.47
CA SER A 228 -25.77 26.00 16.00
C SER A 228 -26.75 25.93 14.81
N GLY A 229 -27.77 26.74 14.82
CA GLY A 229 -28.78 26.82 13.75
C GLY A 229 -29.81 25.68 13.78
N GLY A 230 -30.72 25.67 12.80
CA GLY A 230 -31.58 24.57 12.38
C GLY A 230 -32.60 24.01 13.36
N GLY A 231 -32.87 24.66 14.52
CA GLY A 231 -33.86 24.17 15.47
C GLY A 231 -33.52 22.81 16.11
N VAL A 232 -32.27 22.43 16.13
CA VAL A 232 -31.76 21.22 16.81
C VAL A 232 -31.31 21.59 18.22
N GLN A 233 -31.67 20.77 19.19
CA GLN A 233 -31.32 20.96 20.59
C GLN A 233 -30.60 19.72 21.15
N ILE A 234 -29.71 19.94 22.10
CA ILE A 234 -29.06 18.87 22.84
C ILE A 234 -29.97 18.44 23.99
N VAL A 235 -30.22 17.15 24.11
CA VAL A 235 -31.00 16.57 25.20
C VAL A 235 -30.05 15.99 26.21
N GLY A 236 -30.04 16.50 27.43
CA GLY A 236 -29.14 16.06 28.51
C GLY A 236 -27.79 16.78 28.51
N ALA A 237 -26.73 16.06 28.87
CA ALA A 237 -25.40 16.61 29.01
C ALA A 237 -24.76 16.90 27.65
N ASN A 238 -24.24 18.11 27.47
CA ASN A 238 -23.46 18.48 26.28
C ASN A 238 -21.97 18.23 26.42
N GLN A 239 -21.54 17.65 27.54
CA GLN A 239 -20.14 17.37 27.84
C GLN A 239 -20.01 16.03 28.56
N GLN A 240 -19.03 15.22 28.19
CA GLN A 240 -18.72 13.94 28.82
C GLN A 240 -17.22 13.80 29.01
N SER A 241 -16.79 13.29 30.18
CA SER A 241 -15.38 13.11 30.52
C SER A 241 -15.03 11.63 30.53
N LEU A 242 -13.93 11.29 29.91
CA LEU A 242 -13.39 9.95 29.75
C LEU A 242 -12.02 9.84 30.41
N LYS A 243 -11.71 8.68 31.00
CA LYS A 243 -10.39 8.37 31.52
C LYS A 243 -9.81 7.18 30.78
N PHE A 244 -8.59 7.31 30.30
CA PHE A 244 -7.83 6.25 29.67
C PHE A 244 -6.67 5.84 30.59
N THR A 245 -6.62 4.59 30.98
CA THR A 245 -5.51 4.00 31.76
C THR A 245 -4.41 3.50 30.83
N GLN A 246 -4.78 3.09 29.64
CA GLN A 246 -3.94 2.59 28.54
C GLN A 246 -4.50 3.05 27.18
N PRO A 247 -3.73 2.97 26.09
CA PRO A 247 -4.25 3.19 24.75
C PRO A 247 -5.44 2.27 24.46
N GLY A 248 -6.44 2.82 23.78
CA GLY A 248 -7.68 2.12 23.47
C GLY A 248 -8.76 3.06 23.00
N ASP A 249 -9.97 2.58 22.88
CA ASP A 249 -11.13 3.35 22.48
C ASP A 249 -12.24 3.33 23.51
N GLN A 250 -13.00 4.40 23.57
CA GLN A 250 -14.20 4.53 24.38
C GLN A 250 -15.30 5.23 23.59
N LEU A 251 -16.52 4.76 23.76
CA LEU A 251 -17.70 5.26 23.08
C LEU A 251 -18.54 6.11 24.03
N VAL A 252 -18.89 7.32 23.61
CA VAL A 252 -19.83 8.19 24.30
C VAL A 252 -21.02 8.51 23.40
N PHE A 253 -22.14 8.86 24.02
CA PHE A 253 -23.39 9.13 23.33
C PHE A 253 -23.92 10.50 23.68
N PHE A 254 -24.34 11.27 22.67
CA PHE A 254 -25.09 12.50 22.84
C PHE A 254 -26.46 12.36 22.20
N THR A 255 -27.48 12.91 22.83
CA THR A 255 -28.84 12.89 22.31
C THR A 255 -29.18 14.28 21.73
N LEU A 256 -29.65 14.28 20.48
CA LEU A 256 -30.15 15.46 19.79
C LEU A 256 -31.60 15.29 19.46
N LYS A 257 -32.33 16.40 19.56
CA LYS A 257 -33.76 16.48 19.20
C LYS A 257 -34.01 17.63 18.25
N THR A 258 -34.69 17.34 17.15
CA THR A 258 -35.11 18.37 16.20
C THR A 258 -36.41 19.02 16.63
N GLY A 259 -36.55 20.32 16.35
CA GLY A 259 -37.77 21.05 16.54
C GLY A 259 -38.79 20.89 15.39
N SER A 260 -39.80 21.76 15.36
CA SER A 260 -40.84 21.77 14.32
C SER A 260 -40.46 22.57 13.07
N LYS A 261 -39.33 23.30 13.09
CA LYS A 261 -38.88 24.13 11.97
C LYS A 261 -37.82 23.43 11.15
N THR A 262 -37.92 23.57 9.84
CA THR A 262 -36.88 23.11 8.91
C THR A 262 -35.72 24.11 8.86
N GLY A 263 -34.51 23.63 8.68
CA GLY A 263 -33.33 24.48 8.59
C GLY A 263 -32.04 23.67 8.55
N LYS A 264 -30.90 24.35 8.44
CA LYS A 264 -29.57 23.76 8.50
C LYS A 264 -28.99 23.90 9.91
N ALA A 265 -28.64 22.82 10.54
CA ALA A 265 -27.89 22.81 11.80
C ALA A 265 -26.43 22.45 11.53
N THR A 266 -25.55 23.08 12.29
CA THR A 266 -24.12 22.72 12.33
C THR A 266 -23.79 22.16 13.71
N ILE A 267 -23.20 20.98 13.72
CA ILE A 267 -22.81 20.25 14.93
C ILE A 267 -21.31 20.25 15.01
N HIS A 268 -20.77 20.69 16.13
CA HIS A 268 -19.34 20.69 16.45
C HIS A 268 -19.09 19.75 17.63
N LEU A 269 -18.09 18.91 17.44
CA LEU A 269 -17.58 18.01 18.47
C LEU A 269 -16.12 18.36 18.75
#